data_71ed08115f04033bde078c53d51140b1
#
_entry.id   71ed08115f04033bde078c53d51140b1
#
_cell.length_a   1.000
_cell.length_b   1.000
_cell.length_c   1.000
_cell.angle_alpha   90.00
_cell.angle_beta   90.00
_cell.angle_gamma   90.00
#
_symmetry.space_group_name_H-M   'P 1'
#
loop_
_entity.id
_entity.type
_entity.pdbx_description
1 polymer ?
#
loop_
_entity_poly.entity_id
_entity_poly.type
_entity_poly.pdbx_seq_one_letter_code
_entity_poly.pdbx_strand_id
1 'polypeptide(L)'
;MAFSITPGTSNLLDTLLGDTTGLSDFSLTTIGSSQAFGQFTDDPFGLGSGIVLSTGKVAEIPGENTLSVYDFDLNHDFAPTALPGYSSGELGDNIQLDLSFFADSSVEKLFFNYVFGSEEFREYGGSPFNDSFELLLNGINLAKLSDGQNVTINNLVPSYDNPSLDHPDYINNPVGSGVNTKLDGYTRTLGFEGLLAQNNRNTLSIRIKDVGDGWLDSAVFIQAGSVGTVPVTAPGVSVPEPSLLLGLLAMGSFGLFGGLKKKQGL
;
A
#
# COMPACT_ATOMS: atom_id res chain seq x y z
N MET A 1 -22.84 0.64 10.32
CA MET A 1 -22.43 -0.64 10.94
C MET A 1 -21.09 -0.40 11.62
N ALA A 2 -20.65 -1.27 12.50
CA ALA A 2 -19.37 -1.06 13.17
C ALA A 2 -18.25 -1.75 12.38
N PHE A 3 -17.06 -1.14 12.35
CA PHE A 3 -15.86 -1.75 11.77
C PHE A 3 -15.65 -3.15 12.34
N SER A 4 -15.51 -4.12 11.47
CA SER A 4 -15.33 -5.52 11.83
C SER A 4 -14.38 -6.23 10.87
N ILE A 5 -13.62 -7.19 11.41
CA ILE A 5 -12.72 -8.03 10.64
C ILE A 5 -13.03 -9.50 10.91
N THR A 6 -13.22 -10.27 9.85
CA THR A 6 -13.33 -11.73 9.88
C THR A 6 -11.97 -12.31 9.51
N PRO A 7 -11.23 -12.92 10.47
CA PRO A 7 -9.91 -13.47 10.18
C PRO A 7 -9.98 -14.72 9.32
N GLY A 8 -8.94 -14.97 8.56
CA GLY A 8 -8.75 -16.16 7.72
C GLY A 8 -8.32 -15.83 6.30
N THR A 9 -7.96 -16.87 5.56
CA THR A 9 -7.47 -16.78 4.17
C THR A 9 -8.53 -17.13 3.13
N SER A 10 -9.75 -17.44 3.55
CA SER A 10 -10.85 -17.79 2.63
C SER A 10 -11.34 -16.55 1.87
N ASN A 11 -11.68 -16.72 0.60
CA ASN A 11 -12.28 -15.70 -0.27
C ASN A 11 -11.47 -14.40 -0.45
N LEU A 12 -10.19 -14.37 -0.07
CA LEU A 12 -9.35 -13.18 -0.26
C LEU A 12 -9.26 -12.78 -1.73
N LEU A 13 -9.11 -13.76 -2.63
CA LEU A 13 -9.04 -13.53 -4.07
C LEU A 13 -10.32 -12.87 -4.59
N ASP A 14 -11.47 -13.47 -4.31
CA ASP A 14 -12.77 -12.97 -4.80
C ASP A 14 -13.09 -11.57 -4.24
N THR A 15 -12.65 -11.29 -3.02
CA THR A 15 -12.82 -9.97 -2.40
C THR A 15 -11.95 -8.91 -3.08
N LEU A 16 -10.72 -9.25 -3.47
CA LEU A 16 -9.78 -8.31 -4.07
C LEU A 16 -10.17 -7.90 -5.49
N LEU A 17 -10.61 -8.88 -6.31
CA LEU A 17 -10.77 -8.69 -7.75
C LEU A 17 -11.94 -7.76 -8.08
N GLY A 18 -11.66 -6.76 -8.91
CA GLY A 18 -12.62 -5.84 -9.51
C GLY A 18 -12.83 -6.10 -10.99
N ASP A 19 -12.63 -5.10 -11.84
CA ASP A 19 -12.66 -5.29 -13.28
C ASP A 19 -11.36 -5.99 -13.74
N THR A 20 -11.49 -7.24 -14.09
CA THR A 20 -10.37 -8.09 -14.52
C THR A 20 -10.36 -8.32 -16.04
N THR A 21 -11.01 -7.46 -16.83
CA THR A 21 -10.98 -7.55 -18.29
C THR A 21 -9.54 -7.60 -18.79
N GLY A 22 -9.21 -8.63 -19.57
CA GLY A 22 -7.85 -8.88 -20.07
C GLY A 22 -6.92 -9.58 -19.07
N LEU A 23 -7.40 -9.95 -17.88
CA LEU A 23 -6.69 -10.76 -16.90
C LEU A 23 -7.32 -12.15 -16.76
N SER A 24 -6.50 -13.16 -16.52
CA SER A 24 -6.95 -14.56 -16.37
C SER A 24 -5.98 -15.39 -15.52
N ASP A 25 -6.32 -16.66 -15.31
CA ASP A 25 -5.48 -17.66 -14.63
C ASP A 25 -4.98 -17.20 -13.25
N PHE A 26 -5.89 -16.67 -12.45
CA PHE A 26 -5.59 -16.19 -11.11
C PHE A 26 -5.24 -17.33 -10.16
N SER A 27 -4.20 -17.12 -9.36
CA SER A 27 -3.87 -17.95 -8.20
C SER A 27 -3.37 -17.08 -7.06
N LEU A 28 -3.77 -17.42 -5.83
CA LEU A 28 -3.39 -16.68 -4.63
C LEU A 28 -2.74 -17.66 -3.65
N THR A 29 -1.62 -17.21 -3.05
CA THR A 29 -0.92 -17.91 -1.97
C THR A 29 -0.62 -16.94 -0.84
N THR A 30 -0.57 -17.46 0.40
CA THR A 30 -0.27 -16.67 1.60
C THR A 30 0.92 -17.26 2.33
N ILE A 31 1.76 -16.40 2.91
CA ILE A 31 2.89 -16.75 3.77
C ILE A 31 2.70 -16.04 5.11
N GLY A 32 2.76 -16.79 6.19
CA GLY A 32 2.51 -16.33 7.55
C GLY A 32 1.32 -17.01 8.22
N SER A 33 0.99 -16.57 9.44
CA SER A 33 -0.14 -17.10 10.21
C SER A 33 -1.48 -16.80 9.50
N SER A 34 -2.42 -17.74 9.54
CA SER A 34 -3.77 -17.48 9.02
C SER A 34 -4.53 -16.39 9.80
N GLN A 35 -4.12 -16.08 11.02
CA GLN A 35 -4.69 -15.01 11.85
C GLN A 35 -4.20 -13.60 11.42
N ALA A 36 -3.14 -13.56 10.61
CA ALA A 36 -2.58 -12.34 10.02
C ALA A 36 -3.35 -11.83 8.79
N PHE A 37 -4.35 -12.57 8.33
CA PHE A 37 -5.17 -12.24 7.16
C PHE A 37 -6.64 -12.17 7.54
N GLY A 38 -7.40 -11.33 6.85
CA GLY A 38 -8.84 -11.26 7.05
C GLY A 38 -9.55 -10.41 6.01
N GLN A 39 -10.87 -10.39 6.13
CA GLN A 39 -11.75 -9.49 5.38
C GLN A 39 -12.35 -8.47 6.34
N PHE A 40 -12.38 -7.21 5.93
CA PHE A 40 -12.96 -6.13 6.74
C PHE A 40 -14.21 -5.52 6.08
N THR A 41 -15.06 -4.93 6.92
CA THR A 41 -16.22 -4.13 6.52
C THR A 41 -16.38 -2.92 7.42
N ASP A 42 -16.99 -1.85 6.87
CA ASP A 42 -17.31 -0.62 7.60
C ASP A 42 -16.09 0.02 8.28
N ASP A 43 -14.96 0.05 7.57
CA ASP A 43 -13.68 0.57 8.06
C ASP A 43 -13.73 2.09 8.33
N PRO A 44 -12.88 2.60 9.24
CA PRO A 44 -12.80 4.04 9.53
C PRO A 44 -11.95 4.83 8.51
N PHE A 45 -11.34 4.16 7.53
CA PHE A 45 -10.37 4.75 6.60
C PHE A 45 -11.00 5.23 5.30
N GLY A 46 -12.27 4.83 5.04
CA GLY A 46 -13.01 5.21 3.85
C GLY A 46 -12.86 4.25 2.66
N LEU A 47 -12.34 3.04 2.87
CA LEU A 47 -12.29 1.99 1.86
C LEU A 47 -13.62 1.23 1.73
N GLY A 48 -14.44 1.22 2.79
CA GLY A 48 -15.72 0.52 2.91
C GLY A 48 -15.58 -0.94 3.30
N SER A 49 -14.95 -1.74 2.47
CA SER A 49 -14.65 -3.16 2.73
C SER A 49 -13.42 -3.61 1.96
N GLY A 50 -12.87 -4.76 2.32
CA GLY A 50 -11.71 -5.29 1.63
C GLY A 50 -11.02 -6.43 2.36
N ILE A 51 -9.74 -6.61 2.07
CA ILE A 51 -8.88 -7.53 2.80
C ILE A 51 -7.85 -6.76 3.65
N VAL A 52 -7.40 -7.40 4.70
CA VAL A 52 -6.35 -6.88 5.59
C VAL A 52 -5.27 -7.94 5.78
N LEU A 53 -4.02 -7.47 5.80
CA LEU A 53 -2.86 -8.20 6.26
C LEU A 53 -2.28 -7.45 7.46
N SER A 54 -1.78 -8.17 8.46
CA SER A 54 -1.15 -7.56 9.65
C SER A 54 0.03 -8.40 10.11
N THR A 55 1.02 -7.78 10.72
CA THR A 55 2.08 -8.48 11.46
C THR A 55 1.54 -9.14 12.72
N GLY A 56 0.38 -8.69 13.23
CA GLY A 56 -0.36 -9.31 14.33
C GLY A 56 -1.70 -9.91 13.93
N LYS A 57 -2.56 -10.11 14.92
CA LYS A 57 -3.90 -10.68 14.72
C LYS A 57 -4.87 -9.63 14.20
N VAL A 58 -5.31 -9.78 12.96
CA VAL A 58 -6.25 -8.84 12.33
C VAL A 58 -7.56 -8.67 13.11
N ALA A 59 -8.00 -9.67 13.85
CA ALA A 59 -9.24 -9.61 14.65
C ALA A 59 -9.15 -8.64 15.84
N GLU A 60 -7.95 -8.24 16.24
CA GLU A 60 -7.72 -7.35 17.39
C GLU A 60 -7.71 -5.86 16.99
N ILE A 61 -7.60 -5.54 15.69
CA ILE A 61 -7.50 -4.17 15.17
C ILE A 61 -8.75 -3.30 15.39
N PRO A 62 -10.02 -3.83 15.24
CA PRO A 62 -11.20 -3.03 15.53
C PRO A 62 -11.34 -2.67 17.00
N GLY A 63 -11.74 -1.43 17.27
CA GLY A 63 -11.88 -0.86 18.61
C GLY A 63 -11.29 0.56 18.64
N GLU A 64 -11.54 1.31 19.69
CA GLU A 64 -10.90 2.59 19.89
C GLU A 64 -9.49 2.40 20.42
N ASN A 65 -8.55 3.26 19.99
CA ASN A 65 -7.26 3.42 20.65
C ASN A 65 -7.49 3.97 22.05
N THR A 66 -7.21 3.16 23.09
CA THR A 66 -7.47 3.49 24.49
C THR A 66 -6.21 3.57 25.34
N LEU A 67 -5.09 3.10 24.81
CA LEU A 67 -3.82 3.07 25.51
C LEU A 67 -2.95 4.25 25.06
N SER A 68 -2.22 4.80 26.00
CA SER A 68 -1.30 5.92 25.73
C SER A 68 0.06 5.39 25.33
N VAL A 69 0.91 6.30 24.87
CA VAL A 69 2.34 6.10 24.56
C VAL A 69 2.98 5.01 25.45
N TYR A 70 3.60 4.00 24.83
CA TYR A 70 4.24 2.84 25.47
C TYR A 70 3.29 1.79 26.09
N ASP A 71 2.01 1.82 25.81
CA ASP A 71 1.07 0.77 26.11
C ASP A 71 0.65 0.10 24.79
N PHE A 72 0.49 -1.22 24.78
CA PHE A 72 0.43 -2.04 23.57
C PHE A 72 -1.00 -2.56 23.36
N ASP A 73 -1.81 -1.87 22.56
CA ASP A 73 -3.16 -2.29 22.16
C ASP A 73 -3.14 -3.42 21.13
N LEU A 74 -2.12 -3.40 20.24
CA LEU A 74 -1.87 -4.40 19.21
C LEU A 74 -0.43 -4.89 19.36
N ASN A 75 -0.26 -6.03 19.98
CA ASN A 75 1.05 -6.60 20.28
C ASN A 75 0.99 -8.13 20.24
N HIS A 76 1.00 -8.66 19.03
CA HIS A 76 0.97 -10.11 18.85
C HIS A 76 2.12 -10.59 17.96
N ASP A 77 3.17 -11.08 18.62
CA ASP A 77 4.33 -11.68 17.99
C ASP A 77 3.99 -13.07 17.41
N PHE A 78 4.05 -13.20 16.09
CA PHE A 78 4.06 -14.48 15.40
C PHE A 78 5.50 -15.00 15.32
N ALA A 79 5.69 -16.31 15.19
CA ALA A 79 7.02 -16.84 14.92
C ALA A 79 7.56 -16.27 13.59
N PRO A 80 8.79 -15.73 13.56
CA PRO A 80 9.38 -15.13 12.37
C PRO A 80 9.28 -16.02 11.14
N THR A 81 8.73 -15.50 10.06
CA THR A 81 8.54 -16.23 8.81
C THR A 81 9.56 -15.76 7.77
N ALA A 82 10.36 -16.67 7.26
CA ALA A 82 11.29 -16.36 6.17
C ALA A 82 10.53 -16.08 4.86
N LEU A 83 10.74 -14.90 4.28
CA LEU A 83 10.22 -14.55 2.97
C LEU A 83 11.29 -14.71 1.88
N PRO A 84 10.91 -15.08 0.65
CA PRO A 84 11.83 -15.09 -0.47
C PRO A 84 12.49 -13.72 -0.67
N GLY A 85 13.81 -13.66 -0.70
CA GLY A 85 14.57 -12.43 -0.87
C GLY A 85 14.87 -11.66 0.43
N TYR A 86 14.49 -12.21 1.60
CA TYR A 86 14.88 -11.71 2.91
C TYR A 86 16.10 -12.42 3.44
N SER A 87 17.05 -11.68 3.99
CA SER A 87 18.20 -12.25 4.72
C SER A 87 17.70 -12.85 6.04
N SER A 88 18.13 -14.07 6.34
CA SER A 88 17.94 -14.70 7.64
C SER A 88 18.69 -13.86 8.70
N GLY A 89 17.96 -13.06 9.49
CA GLY A 89 18.54 -12.23 10.55
C GLY A 89 17.79 -10.96 10.84
N GLU A 90 16.82 -10.57 10.02
CA GLU A 90 15.85 -9.54 10.40
C GLU A 90 14.86 -10.19 11.37
N LEU A 91 14.85 -9.69 12.60
CA LEU A 91 13.86 -10.04 13.62
C LEU A 91 12.55 -9.37 13.21
N GLY A 92 11.44 -10.01 13.52
CA GLY A 92 10.09 -9.50 13.30
C GLY A 92 9.24 -10.38 12.38
N ASP A 93 7.97 -10.09 12.38
CA ASP A 93 6.98 -10.83 11.63
C ASP A 93 6.89 -10.39 10.18
N ASN A 94 6.89 -11.35 9.29
CA ASN A 94 6.78 -11.11 7.86
C ASN A 94 5.55 -11.82 7.32
N ILE A 95 4.63 -11.07 6.77
CA ILE A 95 3.38 -11.57 6.22
C ILE A 95 3.31 -11.20 4.74
N GLN A 96 2.98 -12.18 3.89
CA GLN A 96 2.91 -11.97 2.45
C GLN A 96 1.71 -12.65 1.83
N LEU A 97 1.12 -11.97 0.86
CA LEU A 97 0.14 -12.51 -0.07
C LEU A 97 0.66 -12.34 -1.48
N ASP A 98 0.72 -13.43 -2.24
CA ASP A 98 1.09 -13.43 -3.65
C ASP A 98 -0.13 -13.71 -4.52
N LEU A 99 -0.41 -12.81 -5.44
CA LEU A 99 -1.40 -12.96 -6.51
C LEU A 99 -0.68 -13.12 -7.83
N SER A 100 -0.84 -14.28 -8.48
CA SER A 100 -0.32 -14.55 -9.83
C SER A 100 -1.47 -14.58 -10.82
N PHE A 101 -1.27 -13.98 -11.99
CA PHE A 101 -2.27 -13.91 -13.06
C PHE A 101 -1.61 -13.72 -14.43
N PHE A 102 -2.32 -14.04 -15.49
CA PHE A 102 -1.91 -13.75 -16.86
C PHE A 102 -2.58 -12.45 -17.32
N ALA A 103 -1.83 -11.58 -18.00
CA ALA A 103 -2.34 -10.37 -18.64
C ALA A 103 -2.19 -10.50 -20.15
N ASP A 104 -3.26 -10.27 -20.91
CA ASP A 104 -3.22 -10.30 -22.37
C ASP A 104 -2.68 -8.99 -22.97
N SER A 105 -2.70 -8.83 -24.29
CA SER A 105 -2.19 -7.65 -24.98
C SER A 105 -3.09 -6.42 -24.88
N SER A 106 -4.31 -6.56 -24.37
CA SER A 106 -5.29 -5.46 -24.28
C SER A 106 -5.13 -4.60 -23.04
N VAL A 107 -4.39 -5.09 -22.02
CA VAL A 107 -4.23 -4.42 -20.74
C VAL A 107 -2.77 -4.06 -20.46
N GLU A 108 -2.55 -2.85 -19.95
CA GLU A 108 -1.22 -2.32 -19.69
C GLU A 108 -0.97 -2.08 -18.21
N LYS A 109 -2.03 -1.89 -17.41
CA LYS A 109 -1.92 -1.42 -16.03
C LYS A 109 -2.80 -2.20 -15.09
N LEU A 110 -2.33 -2.28 -13.84
CA LEU A 110 -3.08 -2.77 -12.69
C LEU A 110 -3.24 -1.62 -11.69
N PHE A 111 -4.42 -1.54 -11.09
CA PHE A 111 -4.76 -0.51 -10.10
C PHE A 111 -5.28 -1.15 -8.83
N PHE A 112 -5.16 -0.48 -7.71
CA PHE A 112 -5.94 -0.68 -6.48
C PHE A 112 -5.69 0.42 -5.45
N ASN A 113 -6.51 0.44 -4.38
CA ASN A 113 -6.41 1.39 -3.28
C ASN A 113 -6.08 0.67 -1.98
N TYR A 114 -5.27 1.32 -1.14
CA TYR A 114 -4.84 0.77 0.15
C TYR A 114 -4.67 1.85 1.22
N VAL A 115 -4.65 1.41 2.47
CA VAL A 115 -4.26 2.17 3.66
C VAL A 115 -3.26 1.34 4.45
N PHE A 116 -2.16 1.95 4.86
CA PHE A 116 -1.20 1.37 5.80
C PHE A 116 -1.40 2.02 7.16
N GLY A 117 -1.35 1.26 8.24
CA GLY A 117 -1.44 1.74 9.60
C GLY A 117 -0.58 0.92 10.55
N SER A 118 -0.25 1.47 11.70
CA SER A 118 0.61 0.82 12.68
C SER A 118 0.34 1.33 14.10
N GLU A 119 0.66 0.49 15.07
CA GLU A 119 0.80 0.81 16.48
C GLU A 119 2.16 1.47 16.81
N GLU A 120 3.15 1.39 15.91
CA GLU A 120 4.46 2.05 16.05
C GLU A 120 4.38 3.59 16.05
N PHE A 121 3.28 4.15 15.59
CA PHE A 121 3.07 5.59 15.55
C PHE A 121 2.62 6.11 16.93
N ARG A 122 3.16 7.23 17.43
CA ARG A 122 4.26 8.09 16.92
C ARG A 122 5.58 7.74 17.59
N GLU A 123 5.54 6.94 18.66
CA GLU A 123 6.57 6.71 19.65
C GLU A 123 7.90 6.27 19.03
N TYR A 124 7.80 5.47 17.99
CA TYR A 124 8.95 4.89 17.32
C TYR A 124 9.29 5.58 15.99
N GLY A 125 8.64 6.70 15.67
CA GLY A 125 9.00 7.55 14.53
C GLY A 125 10.43 8.03 14.59
N GLY A 126 11.22 7.74 13.54
CA GLY A 126 12.66 8.02 13.47
C GLY A 126 13.54 7.02 14.21
N SER A 127 12.99 5.91 14.70
CA SER A 127 13.69 4.84 15.40
C SER A 127 14.17 3.72 14.46
N PRO A 128 14.91 2.72 14.98
CA PRO A 128 15.22 1.49 14.23
C PRO A 128 14.02 0.57 13.97
N PHE A 129 12.93 0.72 14.72
CA PHE A 129 11.67 -0.01 14.53
C PHE A 129 10.90 0.65 13.40
N ASN A 130 11.21 0.24 12.17
CA ASN A 130 10.77 0.93 10.97
C ASN A 130 9.93 0.00 10.09
N ASP A 131 8.80 -0.39 10.63
CA ASP A 131 7.85 -1.25 9.93
C ASP A 131 7.53 -0.73 8.55
N SER A 132 7.30 -1.66 7.63
CA SER A 132 7.19 -1.30 6.24
C SER A 132 6.18 -2.14 5.48
N PHE A 133 5.58 -1.49 4.50
CA PHE A 133 4.72 -2.10 3.53
C PHE A 133 5.38 -2.08 2.15
N GLU A 134 5.39 -3.23 1.49
CA GLU A 134 5.86 -3.36 0.11
C GLU A 134 4.77 -3.95 -0.77
N LEU A 135 4.74 -3.46 -1.99
CA LEU A 135 3.84 -3.90 -3.03
C LEU A 135 4.63 -4.12 -4.30
N LEU A 136 4.98 -5.38 -4.51
CA LEU A 136 5.91 -5.78 -5.55
C LEU A 136 5.15 -6.29 -6.77
N LEU A 137 5.04 -5.49 -7.82
CA LEU A 137 4.59 -5.99 -9.12
C LEU A 137 5.80 -6.44 -9.93
N ASN A 138 5.87 -7.74 -10.22
CA ASN A 138 7.02 -8.35 -10.90
C ASN A 138 8.37 -8.00 -10.24
N GLY A 139 8.38 -7.90 -8.92
CA GLY A 139 9.58 -7.60 -8.12
C GLY A 139 9.90 -6.10 -7.95
N ILE A 140 9.13 -5.19 -8.53
CA ILE A 140 9.33 -3.74 -8.38
C ILE A 140 8.39 -3.21 -7.30
N ASN A 141 8.94 -2.60 -6.23
CA ASN A 141 8.14 -2.00 -5.17
C ASN A 141 7.48 -0.70 -5.61
N LEU A 142 6.16 -0.71 -5.67
CA LEU A 142 5.32 0.39 -6.08
C LEU A 142 4.46 0.96 -4.94
N ALA A 143 4.63 0.46 -3.69
CA ALA A 143 4.04 1.08 -2.51
C ALA A 143 4.75 2.40 -2.23
N LYS A 144 4.10 3.51 -2.57
CA LYS A 144 4.69 4.85 -2.49
C LYS A 144 3.76 5.82 -1.79
N LEU A 145 4.37 6.72 -1.02
CA LEU A 145 3.74 7.94 -0.53
C LEU A 145 3.56 8.94 -1.68
N SER A 146 2.80 9.99 -1.47
CA SER A 146 2.50 11.00 -2.48
C SER A 146 3.72 11.74 -3.03
N ASP A 147 4.82 11.73 -2.29
CA ASP A 147 6.11 12.33 -2.68
C ASP A 147 7.08 11.32 -3.34
N GLY A 148 6.66 10.04 -3.45
CA GLY A 148 7.44 8.95 -4.06
C GLY A 148 8.32 8.16 -3.10
N GLN A 149 8.34 8.49 -1.81
CA GLN A 149 9.04 7.69 -0.80
C GLN A 149 8.34 6.34 -0.58
N ASN A 150 9.05 5.37 -0.02
CA ASN A 150 8.46 4.08 0.37
C ASN A 150 7.52 4.28 1.58
N VAL A 151 6.53 3.40 1.70
CA VAL A 151 5.63 3.38 2.87
C VAL A 151 6.35 2.69 4.03
N THR A 152 6.80 3.48 4.99
CA THR A 152 7.46 3.03 6.23
C THR A 152 7.09 3.96 7.38
N ILE A 153 7.27 3.50 8.63
CA ILE A 153 7.05 4.32 9.82
C ILE A 153 7.87 5.62 9.74
N ASN A 154 9.17 5.52 9.49
CA ASN A 154 10.08 6.68 9.51
C ASN A 154 9.87 7.67 8.35
N ASN A 155 9.31 7.23 7.23
CA ASN A 155 8.96 8.13 6.13
C ASN A 155 7.63 8.86 6.39
N LEU A 156 6.75 8.28 7.21
CA LEU A 156 5.49 8.89 7.63
C LEU A 156 5.67 9.78 8.86
N VAL A 157 6.43 9.32 9.85
CA VAL A 157 6.76 10.04 11.09
C VAL A 157 8.27 10.04 11.30
N PRO A 158 9.01 11.00 10.73
CA PRO A 158 10.48 11.02 10.82
C PRO A 158 11.03 11.32 12.23
N SER A 159 10.17 11.82 13.13
CA SER A 159 10.57 12.15 14.50
C SER A 159 9.37 12.18 15.45
N TYR A 160 9.47 11.43 16.54
CA TYR A 160 8.49 11.48 17.64
C TYR A 160 8.25 12.88 18.17
N ASP A 161 9.33 13.61 18.45
CA ASP A 161 9.28 14.91 19.11
C ASP A 161 8.86 16.07 18.20
N ASN A 162 8.81 15.90 16.89
CA ASN A 162 8.54 16.98 15.95
C ASN A 162 7.42 16.67 14.96
N PRO A 163 6.14 16.85 15.36
CA PRO A 163 4.99 16.62 14.47
C PRO A 163 4.97 17.48 13.19
N SER A 164 5.75 18.55 13.13
CA SER A 164 5.81 19.39 11.93
C SER A 164 6.56 18.72 10.75
N LEU A 165 7.24 17.61 11.02
CA LEU A 165 7.93 16.81 10.03
C LEU A 165 7.08 15.65 9.51
N ASP A 166 5.90 15.41 10.07
CA ASP A 166 5.04 14.33 9.65
C ASP A 166 4.67 14.46 8.17
N HIS A 167 4.68 13.33 7.48
CA HIS A 167 4.32 13.30 6.08
C HIS A 167 2.84 13.69 5.87
N PRO A 168 2.49 14.46 4.81
CA PRO A 168 1.10 14.84 4.53
C PRO A 168 0.12 13.67 4.34
N ASP A 169 0.63 12.48 4.06
CA ASP A 169 -0.19 11.26 3.95
C ASP A 169 -0.47 10.59 5.31
N TYR A 170 0.18 11.00 6.38
CA TYR A 170 -0.01 10.48 7.72
C TYR A 170 -1.23 11.08 8.41
N ILE A 171 -1.99 10.25 9.10
CA ILE A 171 -3.12 10.61 9.95
C ILE A 171 -2.84 10.03 11.34
N ASN A 172 -2.67 10.89 12.33
CA ASN A 172 -2.50 10.50 13.72
C ASN A 172 -3.83 10.05 14.33
N ASN A 173 -3.82 8.97 15.09
CA ASN A 173 -4.99 8.44 15.80
C ASN A 173 -4.74 8.36 17.30
N PRO A 174 -4.63 9.50 18.01
CA PRO A 174 -4.34 9.49 19.44
C PRO A 174 -5.51 8.94 20.25
N VAL A 175 -5.22 8.53 21.47
CA VAL A 175 -6.21 8.13 22.48
C VAL A 175 -7.36 9.13 22.54
N GLY A 176 -8.59 8.62 22.49
CA GLY A 176 -9.79 9.45 22.56
C GLY A 176 -10.14 10.17 21.27
N SER A 177 -9.53 9.82 20.14
CA SER A 177 -9.90 10.34 18.81
C SER A 177 -11.33 9.99 18.40
N GLY A 178 -11.88 8.89 18.96
CA GLY A 178 -13.18 8.34 18.60
C GLY A 178 -13.17 7.56 17.29
N VAL A 179 -12.01 7.32 16.69
CA VAL A 179 -11.85 6.47 15.51
C VAL A 179 -11.85 5.01 15.92
N ASN A 180 -12.64 4.18 15.24
CA ASN A 180 -12.83 2.78 15.61
C ASN A 180 -11.70 1.88 15.04
N THR A 181 -10.47 2.20 15.38
CA THR A 181 -9.29 1.35 15.15
C THR A 181 -8.32 1.56 16.30
N LYS A 182 -7.62 0.51 16.70
CA LYS A 182 -6.60 0.58 17.74
C LYS A 182 -5.24 1.03 17.23
N LEU A 183 -5.03 1.04 15.91
CA LEU A 183 -3.81 1.55 15.30
C LEU A 183 -3.58 3.02 15.72
N ASP A 184 -2.38 3.37 16.16
CA ASP A 184 -2.00 4.71 16.61
C ASP A 184 -1.92 5.74 15.50
N GLY A 185 -1.80 5.26 14.28
CA GLY A 185 -1.86 6.09 13.10
C GLY A 185 -1.99 5.28 11.82
N TYR A 186 -2.35 5.97 10.76
CA TYR A 186 -2.55 5.34 9.45
C TYR A 186 -2.35 6.35 8.31
N THR A 187 -2.21 5.88 7.09
CA THR A 187 -2.16 6.75 5.92
C THR A 187 -3.58 7.15 5.48
N ARG A 188 -3.73 8.29 4.83
CA ARG A 188 -4.88 8.47 3.93
C ARG A 188 -4.91 7.34 2.90
N THR A 189 -6.02 7.19 2.20
CA THR A 189 -6.09 6.22 1.09
C THR A 189 -5.06 6.57 0.03
N LEU A 190 -4.23 5.60 -0.30
CA LEU A 190 -3.20 5.66 -1.33
C LEU A 190 -3.63 4.82 -2.52
N GLY A 191 -3.38 5.32 -3.74
CA GLY A 191 -3.64 4.61 -4.98
C GLY A 191 -2.36 3.94 -5.50
N PHE A 192 -2.52 2.75 -6.02
CA PHE A 192 -1.47 2.02 -6.73
C PHE A 192 -1.75 2.03 -8.23
N GLU A 193 -0.69 2.21 -9.01
CA GLU A 193 -0.68 2.01 -10.46
C GLU A 193 0.60 1.27 -10.84
N GLY A 194 0.50 0.14 -11.52
CA GLY A 194 1.64 -0.65 -11.97
C GLY A 194 1.52 -1.13 -13.40
N LEU A 195 2.63 -1.13 -14.14
CA LEU A 195 2.70 -1.62 -15.51
C LEU A 195 2.76 -3.15 -15.54
N LEU A 196 1.91 -3.74 -16.34
CA LEU A 196 1.84 -5.19 -16.57
C LEU A 196 2.79 -5.64 -17.68
N ALA A 197 3.36 -6.81 -17.50
CA ALA A 197 4.00 -7.54 -18.59
C ALA A 197 2.90 -8.15 -19.47
N GLN A 198 2.62 -7.54 -20.62
CA GLN A 198 1.58 -7.99 -21.56
C GLN A 198 1.91 -9.35 -22.17
N ASN A 199 0.88 -10.14 -22.45
CA ASN A 199 0.97 -11.53 -22.97
C ASN A 199 1.87 -12.40 -22.07
N ASN A 200 1.86 -12.14 -20.76
CA ASN A 200 2.73 -12.81 -19.82
C ASN A 200 2.05 -13.01 -18.46
N ARG A 201 2.63 -13.89 -17.66
CA ARG A 201 2.27 -14.05 -16.27
C ARG A 201 2.88 -12.93 -15.45
N ASN A 202 2.08 -12.32 -14.59
CA ASN A 202 2.48 -11.30 -13.65
C ASN A 202 2.30 -11.82 -12.22
N THR A 203 3.10 -11.29 -11.29
CA THR A 203 2.97 -11.56 -9.85
C THR A 203 2.90 -10.24 -9.10
N LEU A 204 1.89 -10.12 -8.27
CA LEU A 204 1.73 -9.04 -7.30
C LEU A 204 1.95 -9.62 -5.91
N SER A 205 3.02 -9.20 -5.23
CA SER A 205 3.31 -9.57 -3.84
C SER A 205 2.97 -8.40 -2.92
N ILE A 206 2.05 -8.61 -2.01
CA ILE A 206 1.66 -7.68 -0.95
C ILE A 206 2.35 -8.15 0.31
N ARG A 207 3.24 -7.32 0.86
CA ARG A 207 4.14 -7.71 1.94
C ARG A 207 4.13 -6.67 3.04
N ILE A 208 3.85 -7.09 4.26
CA ILE A 208 3.98 -6.27 5.46
C ILE A 208 5.01 -6.89 6.40
N LYS A 209 5.78 -6.04 7.05
CA LYS A 209 6.91 -6.41 7.86
C LYS A 209 6.96 -5.61 9.13
N ASP A 210 7.19 -6.32 10.20
CA ASP A 210 7.67 -5.79 11.45
C ASP A 210 9.21 -5.80 11.43
N VAL A 211 9.83 -4.69 11.76
CA VAL A 211 11.28 -4.47 11.62
C VAL A 211 11.91 -4.13 12.97
N GLY A 212 12.78 -5.02 13.44
CA GLY A 212 13.53 -4.82 14.68
C GLY A 212 13.14 -5.78 15.78
N ASP A 213 11.87 -6.02 15.98
CA ASP A 213 11.33 -7.04 16.89
C ASP A 213 10.03 -7.62 16.31
N GLY A 214 9.08 -8.06 17.10
CA GLY A 214 7.77 -8.60 16.70
C GLY A 214 6.66 -7.97 17.53
N TRP A 215 6.87 -6.72 17.97
CA TRP A 215 5.94 -6.02 18.83
C TRP A 215 5.37 -4.80 18.09
N LEU A 216 4.20 -4.35 18.51
CA LEU A 216 3.50 -3.21 17.94
C LEU A 216 3.11 -3.42 16.47
N ASP A 217 2.01 -4.10 16.31
CA ASP A 217 1.55 -4.60 15.02
C ASP A 217 1.28 -3.50 13.97
N SER A 218 1.70 -3.78 12.76
CA SER A 218 1.35 -3.01 11.57
C SER A 218 0.31 -3.71 10.72
N ALA A 219 -0.49 -2.96 9.95
CA ALA A 219 -1.52 -3.51 9.07
C ALA A 219 -1.62 -2.77 7.74
N VAL A 220 -1.99 -3.50 6.67
CA VAL A 220 -2.38 -2.93 5.39
C VAL A 220 -3.78 -3.39 5.00
N PHE A 221 -4.62 -2.42 4.64
CA PHE A 221 -5.99 -2.62 4.20
C PHE A 221 -6.07 -2.36 2.70
N ILE A 222 -6.64 -3.29 1.94
CA ILE A 222 -6.80 -3.17 0.49
C ILE A 222 -8.29 -3.20 0.16
N GLN A 223 -8.75 -2.21 -0.59
CA GLN A 223 -10.16 -2.03 -0.93
C GLN A 223 -10.69 -3.20 -1.76
N ALA A 224 -11.87 -3.69 -1.41
CA ALA A 224 -12.57 -4.73 -2.15
C ALA A 224 -12.86 -4.29 -3.60
N GLY A 225 -12.72 -5.22 -4.54
CA GLY A 225 -13.00 -4.97 -5.95
C GLY A 225 -12.11 -3.91 -6.59
N SER A 226 -10.98 -3.53 -5.95
CA SER A 226 -10.09 -2.50 -6.48
C SER A 226 -8.91 -3.05 -7.28
N VAL A 227 -8.55 -4.32 -7.10
CA VAL A 227 -7.49 -4.96 -7.92
C VAL A 227 -8.04 -5.26 -9.31
N GLY A 228 -7.70 -4.42 -10.27
CA GLY A 228 -8.24 -4.51 -11.61
C GLY A 228 -7.54 -3.64 -12.63
N THR A 229 -8.05 -3.68 -13.85
CA THR A 229 -7.50 -2.94 -15.00
C THR A 229 -8.11 -1.55 -15.17
N VAL A 230 -9.11 -1.21 -14.35
CA VAL A 230 -9.78 0.09 -14.31
C VAL A 230 -9.60 0.69 -12.92
N PRO A 231 -9.17 1.96 -12.81
CA PRO A 231 -9.04 2.63 -11.51
C PRO A 231 -10.38 2.70 -10.79
N VAL A 232 -10.41 2.30 -9.52
CA VAL A 232 -11.55 2.53 -8.63
C VAL A 232 -11.31 3.82 -7.86
N THR A 233 -12.21 4.78 -8.00
CA THR A 233 -12.14 6.02 -7.21
C THR A 233 -12.57 5.70 -5.78
N ALA A 234 -11.63 5.72 -4.83
CA ALA A 234 -11.98 5.65 -3.43
C ALA A 234 -12.79 6.90 -3.04
N PRO A 235 -13.81 6.78 -2.19
CA PRO A 235 -14.55 7.94 -1.70
C PRO A 235 -13.58 8.93 -1.03
N GLY A 236 -13.40 10.12 -1.60
CA GLY A 236 -12.51 11.18 -1.06
C GLY A 236 -11.10 11.28 -1.65
N VAL A 237 -10.72 10.40 -2.57
CA VAL A 237 -9.44 10.54 -3.31
C VAL A 237 -9.68 11.38 -4.56
N SER A 238 -9.08 12.56 -4.62
CA SER A 238 -8.89 13.25 -5.90
C SER A 238 -7.81 12.51 -6.68
N VAL A 239 -8.19 11.82 -7.76
CA VAL A 239 -7.22 11.27 -8.73
C VAL A 239 -6.39 12.45 -9.24
N PRO A 240 -5.04 12.43 -9.12
CA PRO A 240 -4.24 13.43 -9.81
C PRO A 240 -4.54 13.33 -11.30
N GLU A 241 -5.03 14.44 -11.89
CA GLU A 241 -5.21 14.47 -13.33
C GLU A 241 -3.88 14.10 -14.01
N PRO A 242 -3.89 13.23 -15.03
CA PRO A 242 -2.67 12.91 -15.77
C PRO A 242 -2.09 14.25 -16.24
N SER A 243 -0.90 14.56 -15.72
CA SER A 243 -0.27 15.85 -15.94
C SER A 243 -0.08 16.04 -17.45
N LEU A 244 -0.84 16.98 -18.05
CA LEU A 244 -0.71 17.45 -19.43
C LEU A 244 0.68 18.04 -19.76
N LEU A 245 1.61 18.01 -18.82
CA LEU A 245 2.98 18.50 -18.96
C LEU A 245 3.86 17.67 -19.91
N LEU A 246 3.49 16.42 -20.23
CA LEU A 246 4.23 15.61 -21.22
C LEU A 246 3.81 15.86 -22.67
N GLY A 247 2.68 16.52 -22.92
CA GLY A 247 2.18 16.82 -24.28
C GLY A 247 2.76 18.06 -24.90
N LEU A 248 3.33 19.00 -24.16
CA LEU A 248 3.80 20.30 -24.67
C LEU A 248 5.26 20.29 -25.13
N LEU A 249 6.06 19.28 -24.81
CA LEU A 249 7.46 19.17 -25.26
C LEU A 249 7.62 18.50 -26.65
N ALA A 250 6.57 17.88 -27.18
CA ALA A 250 6.63 17.20 -28.49
C ALA A 250 6.25 18.09 -29.71
N MET A 251 5.73 19.29 -29.49
CA MET A 251 5.31 20.18 -30.60
C MET A 251 6.25 21.37 -30.89
N GLY A 252 7.39 21.46 -30.18
CA GLY A 252 8.35 22.58 -30.30
C GLY A 252 9.51 22.39 -31.26
N SER A 253 9.64 21.27 -31.99
CA SER A 253 10.85 20.98 -32.81
C SER A 253 10.64 20.81 -34.31
N PHE A 254 9.52 21.23 -34.86
CA PHE A 254 9.35 21.32 -36.34
C PHE A 254 9.07 22.73 -36.76
N GLY A 255 10.12 23.49 -37.08
CA GLY A 255 9.98 24.77 -37.76
C GLY A 255 11.14 25.71 -37.62
N LEU A 256 12.29 25.42 -38.20
CA LEU A 256 13.27 26.44 -38.62
C LEU A 256 14.39 25.77 -39.41
N PHE A 257 14.09 25.29 -40.61
CA PHE A 257 15.07 25.18 -41.69
C PHE A 257 14.39 25.62 -42.98
N GLY A 258 14.53 26.87 -43.29
CA GLY A 258 14.04 27.51 -44.52
C GLY A 258 14.93 28.67 -44.95
N GLY A 259 15.96 28.38 -45.74
CA GLY A 259 16.37 29.27 -46.85
C GLY A 259 17.20 30.49 -46.54
N LEU A 260 18.53 30.36 -46.52
CA LEU A 260 19.43 31.43 -46.92
C LEU A 260 19.95 31.14 -48.34
N LYS A 261 19.33 31.74 -49.36
CA LYS A 261 19.87 31.85 -50.72
C LYS A 261 20.96 32.90 -50.73
N LYS A 262 22.19 32.48 -51.01
CA LYS A 262 23.32 33.34 -51.43
C LYS A 262 23.02 34.03 -52.75
N LYS A 263 23.04 35.34 -52.78
CA LYS A 263 23.25 36.13 -54.05
C LYS A 263 24.73 36.49 -54.16
N GLN A 264 25.40 35.96 -55.18
CA GLN A 264 26.63 36.54 -55.76
C GLN A 264 26.21 37.58 -56.73
N GLY A 265 27.00 38.65 -56.84
CA GLY A 265 26.89 39.67 -57.90
C GLY A 265 27.89 40.78 -57.71
N LEU A 266 28.98 40.70 -58.46
CA LEU A 266 29.93 41.76 -58.94
C LEU A 266 30.80 42.43 -57.90
#